data_7c2b8d96983be8350510e21d8a08d48e
#
_entry.id   7c2b8d96983be8350510e21d8a08d48e
#
_cell.length_a   1.000
_cell.length_b   1.000
_cell.length_c   1.000
_cell.angle_alpha   90.00
_cell.angle_beta   90.00
_cell.angle_gamma   90.00
#
_symmetry.space_group_name_H-M   'P 1'
#
loop_
_entity.id
_entity.type
_entity.pdbx_description
1 polymer ?
#
loop_
_entity_poly.entity_id
_entity_poly.type
_entity_poly.pdbx_seq_one_letter_code
_entity_poly.pdbx_strand_id
1 'polypeptide(L)'
;DSVYTSTKEQVLTNMSAITEELNSLSPDIILLQEVDEKSSRSHKINEASIIKDELPSYNSSYAYNYKTLMVPYPIPPIGQVASGIMTLSTYPVSTACRIKLPCPFSYPIRLCNLKRCLIVSKVPIDGTNKELVIVNLHLEAYDSGEGKAAQTKMLADILQAETDKGNYVIAGGDFNQTFSNTDISAYPQQSDELWAPSLIDISEFGNNFTCITDSSDPTCRSLDKSYDDADDKFQFYVIDGFI
;
A
#
# COMPACT_ATOMS: atom_id res chain seq x y z
N ASP A 1 4.18 -12.18 3.95
CA ASP A 1 5.13 -13.31 4.02
C ASP A 1 5.17 -13.99 5.39
N SER A 2 3.99 -14.12 6.01
CA SER A 2 3.85 -14.84 7.27
C SER A 2 4.15 -16.33 7.10
N VAL A 3 4.85 -16.94 8.06
CA VAL A 3 4.99 -18.39 8.19
C VAL A 3 3.66 -19.09 8.51
N TYR A 4 2.63 -18.31 8.86
CA TYR A 4 1.29 -18.80 9.19
C TYR A 4 0.32 -18.44 8.07
N THR A 5 -0.42 -19.43 7.59
CA THR A 5 -1.52 -19.23 6.65
C THR A 5 -2.83 -19.08 7.41
N SER A 6 -3.55 -18.01 7.15
CA SER A 6 -4.91 -17.82 7.68
C SER A 6 -5.86 -18.89 7.14
N THR A 7 -6.84 -19.30 7.95
CA THR A 7 -7.93 -20.13 7.47
C THR A 7 -8.92 -19.29 6.66
N LYS A 8 -9.75 -19.94 5.85
CA LYS A 8 -10.82 -19.26 5.10
C LYS A 8 -11.76 -18.47 6.02
N GLU A 9 -12.06 -19.02 7.17
CA GLU A 9 -12.93 -18.39 8.17
C GLU A 9 -12.27 -17.13 8.75
N GLN A 10 -10.99 -17.20 9.09
CA GLN A 10 -10.23 -16.03 9.54
C GLN A 10 -10.21 -14.90 8.50
N VAL A 11 -10.00 -15.23 7.21
CA VAL A 11 -10.04 -14.23 6.14
C VAL A 11 -11.40 -13.54 6.09
N LEU A 12 -12.50 -14.30 6.15
CA LEU A 12 -13.86 -13.72 6.15
C LEU A 12 -14.14 -12.89 7.40
N THR A 13 -13.72 -13.34 8.57
CA THR A 13 -13.85 -12.59 9.83
C THR A 13 -13.06 -11.28 9.76
N ASN A 14 -11.83 -11.31 9.26
CA ASN A 14 -11.03 -10.11 9.09
C ASN A 14 -11.67 -9.14 8.10
N MET A 15 -12.21 -9.64 6.98
CA MET A 15 -12.92 -8.79 6.01
C MET A 15 -14.13 -8.11 6.63
N SER A 16 -14.93 -8.82 7.43
CA SER A 16 -16.05 -8.22 8.17
C SER A 16 -15.57 -7.11 9.10
N ALA A 17 -14.56 -7.38 9.93
CA ALA A 17 -14.02 -6.39 10.85
C ALA A 17 -13.47 -5.14 10.12
N ILE A 18 -12.73 -5.34 9.01
CA ILE A 18 -12.20 -4.23 8.19
C ILE A 18 -13.34 -3.38 7.62
N THR A 19 -14.37 -4.01 7.04
CA THR A 19 -15.46 -3.26 6.43
C THR A 19 -16.34 -2.57 7.47
N GLU A 20 -16.54 -3.17 8.65
CA GLU A 20 -17.21 -2.55 9.80
C GLU A 20 -16.43 -1.31 10.29
N GLU A 21 -15.11 -1.40 10.42
CA GLU A 21 -14.28 -0.29 10.83
C GLU A 21 -14.32 0.85 9.80
N LEU A 22 -14.18 0.55 8.51
CA LEU A 22 -14.25 1.54 7.43
C LEU A 22 -15.62 2.24 7.39
N ASN A 23 -16.71 1.51 7.62
CA ASN A 23 -18.05 2.10 7.75
C ASN A 23 -18.17 3.00 8.98
N SER A 24 -17.59 2.58 10.11
CA SER A 24 -17.58 3.36 11.36
C SER A 24 -16.83 4.70 11.20
N LEU A 25 -15.67 4.65 10.58
CA LEU A 25 -14.84 5.84 10.32
C LEU A 25 -15.46 6.76 9.26
N SER A 26 -16.18 6.19 8.29
CA SER A 26 -16.84 6.92 7.19
C SER A 26 -15.93 7.96 6.51
N PRO A 27 -14.69 7.64 6.14
CA PRO A 27 -13.78 8.61 5.52
C PRO A 27 -14.23 8.94 4.10
N ASP A 28 -13.91 10.14 3.63
CA ASP A 28 -14.21 10.55 2.25
C ASP A 28 -13.44 9.75 1.19
N ILE A 29 -12.21 9.34 1.51
CA ILE A 29 -11.29 8.62 0.62
C ILE A 29 -10.62 7.50 1.40
N ILE A 30 -10.54 6.31 0.79
CA ILE A 30 -9.89 5.13 1.34
C ILE A 30 -8.84 4.62 0.35
N LEU A 31 -7.63 4.39 0.85
CA LEU A 31 -6.52 3.85 0.08
C LEU A 31 -6.13 2.49 0.68
N LEU A 32 -6.45 1.41 -0.02
CA LEU A 32 -6.19 0.04 0.43
C LEU A 32 -5.08 -0.59 -0.41
N GLN A 33 -4.24 -1.38 0.26
CA GLN A 33 -3.18 -2.17 -0.33
C GLN A 33 -3.42 -3.65 -0.04
N GLU A 34 -2.76 -4.52 -0.82
CA GLU A 34 -2.84 -5.98 -0.70
C GLU A 34 -4.26 -6.58 -0.80
N VAL A 35 -5.17 -5.92 -1.50
CA VAL A 35 -6.54 -6.41 -1.71
C VAL A 35 -6.54 -7.55 -2.73
N ASP A 36 -6.89 -8.74 -2.29
CA ASP A 36 -6.88 -9.95 -3.11
C ASP A 36 -8.19 -10.15 -3.89
N GLU A 37 -8.08 -10.64 -5.12
CA GLU A 37 -9.23 -11.12 -5.89
C GLU A 37 -9.30 -12.65 -5.99
N LYS A 38 -8.16 -13.29 -6.27
CA LYS A 38 -8.06 -14.74 -6.47
C LYS A 38 -6.73 -15.32 -6.01
N SER A 39 -6.25 -14.89 -4.85
CA SER A 39 -5.00 -15.40 -4.29
C SER A 39 -5.19 -16.73 -3.57
N SER A 40 -4.18 -17.59 -3.61
CA SER A 40 -4.21 -18.83 -2.84
C SER A 40 -4.16 -18.57 -1.35
N ARG A 41 -3.42 -17.53 -0.93
CA ARG A 41 -3.26 -17.10 0.47
C ARG A 41 -4.58 -16.65 1.10
N SER A 42 -5.50 -16.08 0.31
CA SER A 42 -6.84 -15.65 0.74
C SER A 42 -7.93 -16.67 0.37
N HIS A 43 -7.59 -17.95 0.13
CA HIS A 43 -8.53 -19.02 -0.23
C HIS A 43 -9.42 -18.70 -1.43
N LYS A 44 -8.93 -17.90 -2.39
CA LYS A 44 -9.66 -17.43 -3.59
C LYS A 44 -10.85 -16.53 -3.25
N ILE A 45 -10.93 -16.01 -2.03
CA ILE A 45 -11.91 -14.99 -1.67
C ILE A 45 -11.63 -13.74 -2.51
N ASN A 46 -12.68 -13.12 -3.02
CA ASN A 46 -12.60 -11.84 -3.73
C ASN A 46 -12.86 -10.70 -2.73
N GLU A 47 -11.79 -10.25 -2.08
CA GLU A 47 -11.83 -9.18 -1.09
C GLU A 47 -12.29 -7.86 -1.70
N ALA A 48 -11.85 -7.57 -2.95
CA ALA A 48 -12.28 -6.36 -3.66
C ALA A 48 -13.81 -6.34 -3.90
N SER A 49 -14.43 -7.51 -4.13
CA SER A 49 -15.89 -7.60 -4.27
C SER A 49 -16.59 -7.35 -2.94
N ILE A 50 -16.12 -8.00 -1.86
CA ILE A 50 -16.68 -7.83 -0.52
C ILE A 50 -16.64 -6.35 -0.11
N ILE A 51 -15.50 -5.68 -0.29
CA ILE A 51 -15.36 -4.25 0.04
C ILE A 51 -16.37 -3.39 -0.74
N LYS A 52 -16.56 -3.66 -2.03
CA LYS A 52 -17.53 -2.93 -2.86
C LYS A 52 -18.97 -3.15 -2.42
N ASP A 53 -19.30 -4.39 -2.07
CA ASP A 53 -20.65 -4.77 -1.66
C ASP A 53 -21.02 -4.17 -0.28
N GLU A 54 -20.03 -4.08 0.63
CA GLU A 54 -20.19 -3.51 1.97
C GLU A 54 -20.08 -1.98 2.01
N LEU A 55 -19.44 -1.35 1.00
CA LEU A 55 -19.26 0.09 0.88
C LEU A 55 -19.88 0.64 -0.43
N PRO A 56 -21.20 0.45 -0.65
CA PRO A 56 -21.83 0.74 -1.94
C PRO A 56 -21.92 2.24 -2.27
N SER A 57 -21.74 3.11 -1.30
CA SER A 57 -21.71 4.57 -1.49
C SER A 57 -20.41 5.10 -2.09
N TYR A 58 -19.36 4.26 -2.15
CA TYR A 58 -18.06 4.67 -2.67
C TYR A 58 -17.89 4.31 -4.14
N ASN A 59 -17.37 5.25 -4.92
CA ASN A 59 -16.78 4.96 -6.23
C ASN A 59 -15.45 4.24 -6.03
N SER A 60 -15.20 3.16 -6.73
CA SER A 60 -13.99 2.35 -6.53
C SER A 60 -13.15 2.20 -7.79
N SER A 61 -11.84 2.24 -7.63
CA SER A 61 -10.84 1.91 -8.65
C SER A 61 -9.90 0.84 -8.11
N TYR A 62 -9.61 -0.17 -8.92
CA TYR A 62 -8.74 -1.29 -8.54
C TYR A 62 -7.66 -1.52 -9.59
N ALA A 63 -6.44 -1.82 -9.15
CA ALA A 63 -5.34 -2.16 -10.05
C ALA A 63 -4.47 -3.27 -9.46
N TYR A 64 -4.18 -4.29 -10.27
CA TYR A 64 -3.23 -5.33 -9.86
C TYR A 64 -1.84 -4.75 -9.63
N ASN A 65 -1.33 -5.01 -8.44
CA ASN A 65 0.01 -4.70 -7.97
C ASN A 65 0.91 -5.96 -7.95
N TYR A 66 0.29 -7.12 -7.73
CA TYR A 66 0.93 -8.42 -7.75
C TYR A 66 0.03 -9.45 -8.44
N LYS A 67 0.41 -9.89 -9.63
CA LYS A 67 -0.33 -10.91 -10.37
C LYS A 67 0.63 -11.94 -10.96
N THR A 68 0.56 -13.17 -10.44
CA THR A 68 1.36 -14.31 -10.89
C THR A 68 0.60 -15.62 -10.72
N LEU A 69 0.90 -16.58 -11.57
CA LEU A 69 0.28 -17.91 -11.48
C LEU A 69 0.87 -18.76 -10.35
N MET A 70 2.12 -18.50 -9.97
CA MET A 70 2.81 -19.27 -8.96
C MET A 70 3.91 -18.47 -8.29
N VAL A 71 3.87 -18.41 -6.97
CA VAL A 71 4.98 -18.01 -6.10
C VAL A 71 5.49 -19.27 -5.42
N PRO A 72 6.71 -19.74 -5.77
CA PRO A 72 7.19 -21.06 -5.34
C PRO A 72 7.71 -21.11 -3.91
N TYR A 73 7.85 -19.99 -3.27
CA TYR A 73 8.42 -19.83 -1.92
C TYR A 73 7.45 -19.05 -1.01
N PRO A 74 7.42 -19.27 0.34
CA PRO A 74 8.16 -20.30 1.09
C PRO A 74 7.67 -21.75 0.82
N ILE A 75 8.04 -22.69 1.65
CA ILE A 75 7.52 -24.07 1.59
C ILE A 75 6.62 -24.28 2.81
N PRO A 76 5.31 -24.59 2.63
CA PRO A 76 4.62 -24.76 1.34
C PRO A 76 4.50 -23.47 0.52
N PRO A 77 4.43 -23.55 -0.83
CA PRO A 77 4.41 -22.37 -1.68
C PRO A 77 3.16 -21.51 -1.50
N ILE A 78 3.29 -20.20 -1.63
CA ILE A 78 2.15 -19.25 -1.62
C ILE A 78 1.17 -19.60 -2.76
N GLY A 79 1.68 -20.08 -3.90
CA GLY A 79 0.85 -20.43 -5.04
C GLY A 79 0.46 -19.22 -5.89
N GLN A 80 -0.75 -19.25 -6.43
CA GLN A 80 -1.27 -18.14 -7.24
C GLN A 80 -1.52 -16.89 -6.38
N VAL A 81 -1.11 -15.75 -6.90
CA VAL A 81 -1.42 -14.43 -6.33
C VAL A 81 -2.12 -13.57 -7.39
N ALA A 82 -3.21 -12.93 -7.00
CA ALA A 82 -3.90 -11.89 -7.76
C ALA A 82 -4.36 -10.84 -6.74
N SER A 83 -3.46 -9.92 -6.43
CA SER A 83 -3.59 -8.89 -5.41
C SER A 83 -3.36 -7.51 -6.01
N GLY A 84 -4.00 -6.51 -5.45
CA GLY A 84 -3.94 -5.14 -5.95
C GLY A 84 -3.99 -4.08 -4.88
N ILE A 85 -4.05 -2.86 -5.37
CA ILE A 85 -4.37 -1.68 -4.59
C ILE A 85 -5.77 -1.20 -5.00
N MET A 86 -6.51 -0.61 -4.06
CA MET A 86 -7.88 -0.18 -4.28
C MET A 86 -8.08 1.21 -3.69
N THR A 87 -8.61 2.12 -4.51
CA THR A 87 -9.00 3.46 -4.07
C THR A 87 -10.52 3.55 -4.05
N LEU A 88 -11.09 4.01 -2.94
CA LEU A 88 -12.50 4.30 -2.83
C LEU A 88 -12.68 5.79 -2.53
N SER A 89 -13.74 6.39 -3.06
CA SER A 89 -14.06 7.80 -2.87
C SER A 89 -15.57 8.02 -2.84
N THR A 90 -16.06 8.82 -1.91
CA THR A 90 -17.44 9.29 -1.87
C THR A 90 -17.70 10.33 -2.98
N TYR A 91 -16.63 10.99 -3.46
CA TYR A 91 -16.71 11.94 -4.57
C TYR A 91 -16.66 11.25 -5.92
N PRO A 92 -17.30 11.81 -6.95
CA PRO A 92 -17.24 11.26 -8.30
C PRO A 92 -15.83 11.39 -8.89
N VAL A 93 -15.26 10.26 -9.28
CA VAL A 93 -13.93 10.17 -9.90
C VAL A 93 -14.12 10.33 -11.43
N SER A 94 -13.53 11.37 -12.01
CA SER A 94 -13.59 11.64 -13.46
C SER A 94 -12.71 10.68 -14.26
N THR A 95 -11.54 10.37 -13.73
CA THR A 95 -10.58 9.44 -14.32
C THR A 95 -9.81 8.69 -13.23
N ALA A 96 -9.50 7.43 -13.52
CA ALA A 96 -8.59 6.63 -12.72
C ALA A 96 -7.61 5.88 -13.64
N CYS A 97 -6.32 6.06 -13.41
CA CYS A 97 -5.27 5.47 -14.22
C CYS A 97 -4.33 4.62 -13.39
N ARG A 98 -3.99 3.43 -13.91
CA ARG A 98 -2.91 2.62 -13.37
C ARG A 98 -1.59 3.05 -13.99
N ILE A 99 -0.64 3.48 -13.18
CA ILE A 99 0.72 3.81 -13.61
C ILE A 99 1.67 2.71 -13.12
N LYS A 100 2.35 2.06 -14.06
CA LYS A 100 3.34 1.02 -13.74
C LYS A 100 4.59 1.68 -13.16
N LEU A 101 5.06 1.19 -12.02
CA LEU A 101 6.34 1.58 -11.43
C LEU A 101 7.53 0.77 -12.00
N PRO A 102 8.75 1.29 -11.90
CA PRO A 102 9.97 0.55 -12.19
C PRO A 102 10.01 -0.78 -11.43
N CYS A 103 10.42 -1.85 -12.12
CA CYS A 103 10.54 -3.18 -11.53
C CYS A 103 12.02 -3.54 -11.44
N PRO A 104 12.59 -3.71 -10.24
CA PRO A 104 14.03 -3.95 -10.05
C PRO A 104 14.43 -5.38 -10.42
N PHE A 105 13.46 -6.29 -10.58
CA PHE A 105 13.74 -7.70 -10.78
C PHE A 105 13.97 -8.03 -12.25
N SER A 106 15.08 -8.74 -12.51
CA SER A 106 15.39 -9.27 -13.85
C SER A 106 14.61 -10.57 -14.16
N TYR A 107 14.60 -10.96 -15.45
CA TYR A 107 14.11 -12.28 -15.87
C TYR A 107 15.08 -13.37 -15.35
N PRO A 108 14.59 -14.54 -14.87
CA PRO A 108 13.16 -14.92 -14.78
C PRO A 108 12.46 -14.51 -13.47
N ILE A 109 13.16 -13.96 -12.48
CA ILE A 109 12.65 -13.65 -11.13
C ILE A 109 11.41 -12.76 -11.20
N ARG A 110 11.39 -11.77 -12.08
CA ARG A 110 10.25 -10.84 -12.25
C ARG A 110 8.93 -11.52 -12.66
N LEU A 111 8.97 -12.79 -13.11
CA LEU A 111 7.74 -13.55 -13.48
C LEU A 111 6.92 -13.90 -12.24
N CYS A 112 7.60 -14.18 -11.13
CA CYS A 112 6.99 -14.59 -9.86
C CYS A 112 6.99 -13.46 -8.81
N ASN A 113 7.51 -12.28 -9.16
CA ASN A 113 7.66 -11.18 -8.23
C ASN A 113 6.68 -10.02 -8.51
N LEU A 114 6.64 -9.08 -7.58
CA LEU A 114 5.77 -7.92 -7.58
C LEU A 114 6.02 -7.01 -8.81
N LYS A 115 4.93 -6.41 -9.29
CA LYS A 115 4.93 -5.43 -10.39
C LYS A 115 4.19 -4.20 -9.92
N ARG A 116 4.81 -3.49 -8.99
CA ARG A 116 4.26 -2.34 -8.30
C ARG A 116 3.65 -1.31 -9.26
N CYS A 117 2.62 -0.64 -8.80
CA CYS A 117 1.94 0.42 -9.56
C CYS A 117 1.35 1.46 -8.62
N LEU A 118 0.97 2.59 -9.20
CA LEU A 118 0.12 3.59 -8.58
C LEU A 118 -1.28 3.51 -9.19
N ILE A 119 -2.31 3.86 -8.40
CA ILE A 119 -3.60 4.33 -8.95
C ILE A 119 -3.61 5.84 -8.78
N VAL A 120 -3.76 6.56 -9.88
CA VAL A 120 -3.95 8.01 -9.89
C VAL A 120 -5.40 8.28 -10.24
N SER A 121 -6.18 8.74 -9.27
CA SER A 121 -7.60 9.08 -9.39
C SER A 121 -7.77 10.59 -9.35
N LYS A 122 -8.65 11.12 -10.18
CA LYS A 122 -8.92 12.56 -10.28
C LYS A 122 -10.35 12.86 -9.92
N VAL A 123 -10.53 13.77 -8.99
CA VAL A 123 -11.84 14.29 -8.55
C VAL A 123 -11.92 15.75 -8.95
N PRO A 124 -12.86 16.13 -9.83
CA PRO A 124 -13.06 17.54 -10.22
C PRO A 124 -13.48 18.39 -9.01
N ILE A 125 -13.00 19.63 -8.96
CA ILE A 125 -13.39 20.60 -7.94
C ILE A 125 -14.37 21.59 -8.56
N ASP A 126 -15.60 21.57 -8.08
CA ASP A 126 -16.69 22.38 -8.60
C ASP A 126 -16.35 23.88 -8.66
N GLY A 127 -16.75 24.52 -9.75
CA GLY A 127 -16.51 25.95 -9.97
C GLY A 127 -15.07 26.31 -10.34
N THR A 128 -14.20 25.31 -10.56
CA THR A 128 -12.81 25.53 -10.97
C THR A 128 -12.44 24.63 -12.15
N ASN A 129 -11.23 24.84 -12.72
CA ASN A 129 -10.61 23.93 -13.66
C ASN A 129 -9.56 23.03 -13.01
N LYS A 130 -9.59 22.92 -11.68
CA LYS A 130 -8.67 22.14 -10.89
C LYS A 130 -9.26 20.79 -10.47
N GLU A 131 -8.39 19.88 -10.15
CA GLU A 131 -8.74 18.55 -9.65
C GLU A 131 -8.03 18.26 -8.32
N LEU A 132 -8.67 17.47 -7.45
CA LEU A 132 -7.98 16.74 -6.41
C LEU A 132 -7.45 15.44 -7.02
N VAL A 133 -6.14 15.29 -7.03
CA VAL A 133 -5.43 14.12 -7.55
C VAL A 133 -5.05 13.24 -6.36
N ILE A 134 -5.63 12.04 -6.34
CA ILE A 134 -5.43 11.04 -5.29
C ILE A 134 -4.53 9.96 -5.85
N VAL A 135 -3.39 9.73 -5.21
CA VAL A 135 -2.41 8.71 -5.61
C VAL A 135 -2.34 7.62 -4.55
N ASN A 136 -2.89 6.45 -4.85
CA ASN A 136 -2.73 5.26 -4.01
C ASN A 136 -1.49 4.51 -4.44
N LEU A 137 -0.69 4.08 -3.48
CA LEU A 137 0.60 3.44 -3.72
C LEU A 137 0.86 2.23 -2.80
N HIS A 138 1.71 1.35 -3.28
CA HIS A 138 2.36 0.31 -2.48
C HIS A 138 3.73 0.06 -3.13
N LEU A 139 4.78 0.65 -2.55
CA LEU A 139 6.12 0.67 -3.12
C LEU A 139 6.91 -0.62 -2.85
N GLU A 140 8.12 -0.70 -3.38
CA GLU A 140 8.96 -1.90 -3.29
C GLU A 140 9.58 -2.06 -1.89
N ALA A 141 9.56 -3.30 -1.39
CA ALA A 141 10.09 -3.68 -0.08
C ALA A 141 11.46 -4.37 -0.14
N TYR A 142 11.73 -5.14 -1.21
CA TYR A 142 12.71 -6.23 -1.18
C TYR A 142 13.92 -6.06 -2.10
N ASP A 143 14.09 -4.89 -2.75
CA ASP A 143 15.24 -4.67 -3.59
C ASP A 143 16.46 -4.10 -2.83
N SER A 144 17.59 -4.02 -3.53
CA SER A 144 18.84 -3.47 -2.99
C SER A 144 18.87 -1.94 -2.85
N GLY A 145 17.77 -1.24 -3.19
CA GLY A 145 17.62 0.20 -3.08
C GLY A 145 17.44 0.93 -4.40
N GLU A 146 18.00 0.44 -5.53
CA GLU A 146 17.88 1.11 -6.84
C GLU A 146 16.42 1.18 -7.33
N GLY A 147 15.65 0.12 -7.14
CA GLY A 147 14.24 0.08 -7.50
C GLY A 147 13.39 0.96 -6.59
N LYS A 148 13.67 0.98 -5.29
CA LYS A 148 13.02 1.86 -4.32
C LYS A 148 13.23 3.32 -4.70
N ALA A 149 14.49 3.75 -4.91
CA ALA A 149 14.83 5.10 -5.30
C ALA A 149 14.16 5.51 -6.64
N ALA A 150 14.16 4.60 -7.64
CA ALA A 150 13.50 4.86 -8.91
C ALA A 150 11.98 5.00 -8.79
N GLN A 151 11.34 4.24 -7.88
CA GLN A 151 9.91 4.34 -7.62
C GLN A 151 9.57 5.63 -6.86
N THR A 152 10.35 6.00 -5.84
CA THR A 152 10.20 7.26 -5.09
C THR A 152 10.35 8.46 -6.01
N LYS A 153 11.41 8.46 -6.85
CA LYS A 153 11.60 9.53 -7.83
C LYS A 153 10.43 9.66 -8.80
N MET A 154 9.95 8.54 -9.35
CA MET A 154 8.81 8.55 -10.27
C MET A 154 7.54 9.08 -9.59
N LEU A 155 7.31 8.73 -8.32
CA LEU A 155 6.22 9.27 -7.52
C LEU A 155 6.38 10.78 -7.39
N ALA A 156 7.53 11.29 -6.96
CA ALA A 156 7.80 12.72 -6.82
C ALA A 156 7.58 13.49 -8.13
N ASP A 157 8.06 12.95 -9.26
CA ASP A 157 7.87 13.55 -10.58
C ASP A 157 6.37 13.65 -10.95
N ILE A 158 5.56 12.64 -10.61
CA ILE A 158 4.11 12.65 -10.86
C ILE A 158 3.41 13.69 -9.99
N LEU A 159 3.72 13.74 -8.68
CA LEU A 159 3.12 14.70 -7.75
C LEU A 159 3.45 16.14 -8.20
N GLN A 160 4.70 16.41 -8.54
CA GLN A 160 5.13 17.72 -9.01
C GLN A 160 4.43 18.10 -10.33
N ALA A 161 4.33 17.17 -11.28
CA ALA A 161 3.67 17.42 -12.56
C ALA A 161 2.17 17.75 -12.43
N GLU A 162 1.48 17.17 -11.45
CA GLU A 162 0.07 17.51 -11.17
C GLU A 162 -0.03 18.85 -10.42
N THR A 163 0.87 19.15 -9.50
CA THR A 163 0.95 20.45 -8.81
C THR A 163 1.25 21.58 -9.79
N ASP A 164 2.13 21.38 -10.76
CA ASP A 164 2.45 22.38 -11.79
C ASP A 164 1.24 22.72 -12.69
N LYS A 165 0.28 21.80 -12.81
CA LYS A 165 -1.01 22.06 -13.48
C LYS A 165 -1.98 22.88 -12.60
N GLY A 166 -1.61 23.13 -11.35
CA GLY A 166 -2.41 23.83 -10.34
C GLY A 166 -3.43 22.93 -9.64
N ASN A 167 -3.28 21.60 -9.74
CA ASN A 167 -4.09 20.63 -9.03
C ASN A 167 -3.69 20.53 -7.55
N TYR A 168 -4.60 20.05 -6.72
CA TYR A 168 -4.31 19.61 -5.36
C TYR A 168 -3.94 18.14 -5.39
N VAL A 169 -2.91 17.74 -4.65
CA VAL A 169 -2.38 16.37 -4.72
C VAL A 169 -2.27 15.77 -3.34
N ILE A 170 -2.74 14.53 -3.18
CA ILE A 170 -2.55 13.70 -2.00
C ILE A 170 -2.08 12.33 -2.48
N ALA A 171 -0.94 11.87 -1.98
CA ALA A 171 -0.48 10.51 -2.17
C ALA A 171 -0.46 9.79 -0.81
N GLY A 172 -0.85 8.51 -0.80
CA GLY A 172 -0.82 7.73 0.44
C GLY A 172 -0.83 6.24 0.19
N GLY A 173 -0.43 5.49 1.20
CA GLY A 173 -0.38 4.04 1.21
C GLY A 173 0.89 3.51 1.86
N ASP A 174 1.25 2.28 1.49
CA ASP A 174 2.42 1.58 1.98
C ASP A 174 3.67 1.94 1.15
N PHE A 175 4.55 2.73 1.74
CA PHE A 175 5.83 3.12 1.14
C PHE A 175 6.89 2.02 1.27
N ASN A 176 6.72 1.04 2.17
CA ASN A 176 7.74 0.07 2.56
C ASN A 176 9.07 0.72 2.98
N GLN A 177 9.02 1.97 3.33
CA GLN A 177 10.13 2.82 3.76
C GLN A 177 9.60 3.83 4.78
N THR A 178 10.46 4.28 5.65
CA THR A 178 10.13 5.29 6.66
C THR A 178 10.55 6.67 6.15
N PHE A 179 9.73 7.70 6.33
CA PHE A 179 10.13 9.07 6.02
C PHE A 179 11.19 9.58 7.00
N SER A 180 12.16 10.34 6.50
CA SER A 180 13.29 10.85 7.31
C SER A 180 12.88 11.81 8.44
N ASN A 181 11.64 12.32 8.42
CA ASN A 181 11.07 13.16 9.49
C ASN A 181 10.19 12.38 10.50
N THR A 182 10.09 11.05 10.37
CA THR A 182 9.31 10.22 11.30
C THR A 182 10.15 9.88 12.53
N ASP A 183 9.61 10.13 13.72
CA ASP A 183 10.23 9.68 14.96
C ASP A 183 9.94 8.19 15.20
N ILE A 184 10.95 7.34 15.02
CA ILE A 184 10.88 5.89 15.23
C ILE A 184 11.58 5.44 16.52
N SER A 185 11.88 6.36 17.43
CA SER A 185 12.60 6.05 18.69
C SER A 185 11.84 5.06 19.58
N ALA A 186 10.51 4.99 19.46
CA ALA A 186 9.66 4.01 20.14
C ALA A 186 9.79 2.58 19.56
N TYR A 187 10.35 2.42 18.35
CA TYR A 187 10.41 1.16 17.60
C TYR A 187 11.85 0.79 17.23
N PRO A 188 12.75 0.58 18.21
CA PRO A 188 14.14 0.26 17.91
C PRO A 188 14.26 -1.10 17.23
N GLN A 189 15.26 -1.23 16.34
CA GLN A 189 15.57 -2.50 15.69
C GLN A 189 15.94 -3.56 16.73
N GLN A 190 15.21 -4.67 16.75
CA GLN A 190 15.36 -5.74 17.72
C GLN A 190 16.49 -6.73 17.32
N SER A 191 16.73 -6.92 16.03
CA SER A 191 17.76 -7.79 15.48
C SER A 191 18.13 -7.39 14.06
N ASP A 192 19.42 -7.47 13.73
CA ASP A 192 19.93 -7.21 12.37
C ASP A 192 19.51 -8.29 11.37
N GLU A 193 18.98 -9.42 11.82
CA GLU A 193 18.44 -10.48 10.96
C GLU A 193 17.03 -10.18 10.46
N LEU A 194 16.30 -9.29 11.13
CA LEU A 194 14.97 -8.87 10.72
C LEU A 194 15.04 -7.86 9.57
N TRP A 195 14.04 -7.93 8.70
CA TRP A 195 13.87 -6.91 7.68
C TRP A 195 13.77 -5.52 8.32
N ALA A 196 14.39 -4.53 7.70
CA ALA A 196 14.31 -3.14 8.12
C ALA A 196 13.94 -2.23 6.94
N PRO A 197 13.05 -1.25 7.13
CA PRO A 197 12.73 -0.28 6.10
C PRO A 197 13.94 0.63 5.85
N SER A 198 14.18 0.98 4.59
CA SER A 198 15.09 2.08 4.27
C SER A 198 14.40 3.43 4.53
N LEU A 199 15.17 4.51 4.60
CA LEU A 199 14.64 5.86 4.75
C LEU A 199 14.36 6.48 3.37
N ILE A 200 13.26 7.21 3.28
CA ILE A 200 13.00 8.19 2.22
C ILE A 200 13.42 9.56 2.74
N ASP A 201 14.35 10.21 2.07
CA ASP A 201 14.65 11.62 2.34
C ASP A 201 13.46 12.46 1.84
N ILE A 202 12.76 13.12 2.75
CA ILE A 202 11.59 13.96 2.41
C ILE A 202 11.93 15.09 1.44
N SER A 203 13.20 15.49 1.37
CA SER A 203 13.67 16.51 0.41
C SER A 203 13.51 16.07 -1.06
N GLU A 204 13.40 14.76 -1.33
CA GLU A 204 13.14 14.22 -2.67
C GLU A 204 11.81 14.70 -3.26
N PHE A 205 10.85 15.06 -2.41
CA PHE A 205 9.54 15.59 -2.85
C PHE A 205 9.54 17.12 -3.03
N GLY A 206 10.63 17.81 -2.64
CA GLY A 206 10.72 19.26 -2.72
C GLY A 206 9.91 20.01 -1.66
N ASN A 207 9.91 21.35 -1.74
CA ASN A 207 9.33 22.20 -0.69
C ASN A 207 7.80 22.37 -0.78
N ASN A 208 7.17 21.85 -1.82
CA ASN A 208 5.72 21.98 -2.05
C ASN A 208 4.92 20.87 -1.37
N PHE A 209 5.59 19.87 -0.83
CA PHE A 209 4.98 18.69 -0.23
C PHE A 209 5.37 18.53 1.23
N THR A 210 4.48 17.93 1.98
CA THR A 210 4.68 17.57 3.38
C THR A 210 4.45 16.08 3.53
N CYS A 211 5.45 15.36 4.04
CA CYS A 211 5.31 13.95 4.39
C CYS A 211 4.78 13.83 5.81
N ILE A 212 3.68 13.08 5.96
CA ILE A 212 2.93 12.96 7.21
C ILE A 212 2.79 11.48 7.55
N THR A 213 3.18 11.13 8.77
CA THR A 213 2.92 9.83 9.40
C THR A 213 2.47 10.06 10.84
N ASP A 214 1.70 9.12 11.37
CA ASP A 214 1.52 9.00 12.82
C ASP A 214 2.55 8.00 13.34
N SER A 215 3.45 8.44 14.20
CA SER A 215 4.46 7.59 14.82
C SER A 215 4.08 7.13 16.23
N SER A 216 2.87 7.49 16.72
CA SER A 216 2.37 7.01 18.02
C SER A 216 2.00 5.53 17.98
N ASP A 217 1.55 5.05 16.81
CA ASP A 217 1.20 3.66 16.55
C ASP A 217 1.98 3.10 15.36
N PRO A 218 2.49 1.85 15.45
CA PRO A 218 3.20 1.24 14.34
C PRO A 218 2.22 0.82 13.24
N THR A 219 2.62 0.98 11.98
CA THR A 219 1.79 0.57 10.83
C THR A 219 2.15 -0.81 10.29
N CYS A 220 3.28 -1.36 10.72
CA CYS A 220 3.76 -2.69 10.33
C CYS A 220 4.48 -3.36 11.48
N ARG A 221 4.52 -4.69 11.47
CA ARG A 221 5.29 -5.52 12.40
C ARG A 221 6.00 -6.65 11.67
N SER A 222 7.00 -7.24 12.33
CA SER A 222 7.60 -8.48 11.84
C SER A 222 6.59 -9.63 11.82
N LEU A 223 6.77 -10.55 10.87
CA LEU A 223 5.92 -11.71 10.65
C LEU A 223 6.66 -13.03 10.88
N ASP A 224 7.75 -12.98 11.62
CA ASP A 224 8.61 -14.12 11.97
C ASP A 224 7.98 -15.05 13.02
N LYS A 225 7.03 -14.53 13.79
CA LYS A 225 6.28 -15.26 14.82
C LYS A 225 4.83 -14.80 14.90
N SER A 226 3.97 -15.61 15.53
CA SER A 226 2.58 -15.23 15.82
C SER A 226 2.54 -14.02 16.74
N TYR A 227 1.60 -13.09 16.49
CA TYR A 227 1.42 -11.94 17.35
C TYR A 227 0.95 -12.36 18.74
N ASP A 228 1.59 -11.81 19.76
CA ASP A 228 1.23 -11.97 21.18
C ASP A 228 1.39 -10.62 21.86
N ASP A 229 0.29 -10.05 22.37
CA ASP A 229 0.28 -8.75 23.06
C ASP A 229 1.16 -8.72 24.32
N ALA A 230 1.46 -9.88 24.89
CA ALA A 230 2.32 -10.02 26.07
C ALA A 230 3.83 -10.06 25.69
N ASP A 231 4.16 -10.20 24.40
CA ASP A 231 5.54 -10.26 23.93
C ASP A 231 6.03 -8.87 23.52
N ASP A 232 6.84 -8.24 24.37
CA ASP A 232 7.45 -6.93 24.14
C ASP A 232 8.61 -6.93 23.12
N LYS A 233 8.91 -8.10 22.52
CA LYS A 233 10.03 -8.29 21.58
C LYS A 233 9.59 -8.35 20.11
N PHE A 234 8.40 -7.88 19.79
CA PHE A 234 8.02 -7.69 18.39
C PHE A 234 8.80 -6.54 17.77
N GLN A 235 9.21 -6.73 16.54
CA GLN A 235 9.71 -5.63 15.73
C GLN A 235 8.54 -4.89 15.09
N PHE A 236 8.46 -3.61 15.36
CA PHE A 236 7.47 -2.71 14.77
C PHE A 236 8.13 -1.69 13.84
N TYR A 237 7.36 -1.19 12.87
CA TYR A 237 7.80 -0.22 11.87
C TYR A 237 6.69 0.78 11.57
N VAL A 238 7.09 1.97 11.09
CA VAL A 238 6.18 3.00 10.54
C VAL A 238 6.57 3.17 9.07
N ILE A 239 5.78 2.60 8.16
CA ILE A 239 6.06 2.54 6.72
C ILE A 239 4.90 3.01 5.85
N ASP A 240 3.76 3.32 6.46
CA ASP A 240 2.61 3.93 5.81
C ASP A 240 2.56 5.43 6.12
N GLY A 241 1.98 6.20 5.21
CA GLY A 241 1.85 7.63 5.38
C GLY A 241 1.20 8.34 4.20
N PHE A 242 1.28 9.66 4.25
CA PHE A 242 0.74 10.55 3.22
C PHE A 242 1.76 11.63 2.83
N ILE A 243 1.59 12.12 1.62
CA ILE A 243 2.28 13.27 1.05
C ILE A 243 1.24 14.23 0.50
#